data_b55911bd19261062bb8c158f4dd3edb7
#
_entry.id   b55911bd19261062bb8c158f4dd3edb7
#
_cell.length_a   1.000
_cell.length_b   1.000
_cell.length_c   1.000
_cell.angle_alpha   90.00
_cell.angle_beta   90.00
_cell.angle_gamma   90.00
#
_symmetry.space_group_name_H-M   'P 1'
#
loop_
_entity.id
_entity.type
_entity.pdbx_description
1 polymer ?
#
loop_
_entity_poly.entity_id
_entity_poly.type
_entity_poly.pdbx_seq_one_letter_code
_entity_poly.pdbx_strand_id
1 'polypeptide(L)' 'YKRQVLLQGVVDCFFEEDGELVVVDFKTDRIGRTQIEERAEHYRPQLEAYSMALMRVMGKKVREKVLYFFSVGEEKVL' A
#
# COMPACT_ATOMS: atom_id res chain seq x y z
N TYR A 1 2.17 12.73 0.17
CA TYR A 1 2.14 11.90 1.37
C TYR A 1 3.11 12.44 2.40
N LYS A 2 2.76 12.33 3.67
CA LYS A 2 3.55 12.93 4.74
C LYS A 2 4.83 12.19 5.05
N ARG A 3 4.84 10.87 4.87
CA ARG A 3 6.00 10.04 5.16
C ARG A 3 6.18 9.00 4.08
N GLN A 4 7.44 8.69 3.83
CA GLN A 4 7.80 7.71 2.83
C GLN A 4 8.87 6.80 3.42
N VAL A 5 8.66 5.49 3.29
CA VAL A 5 9.58 4.48 3.81
C VAL A 5 10.06 3.62 2.66
N LEU A 6 11.38 3.43 2.59
CA LEU A 6 12.01 2.58 1.59
C LEU A 6 12.40 1.26 2.26
N LEU A 7 11.77 0.15 1.85
CA LEU A 7 12.04 -1.17 2.38
C LEU A 7 12.46 -2.11 1.26
N GLN A 8 13.71 -2.62 1.30
CA GLN A 8 14.20 -3.61 0.36
C GLN A 8 13.94 -3.24 -1.11
N GLY A 9 14.11 -1.96 -1.45
CA GLY A 9 13.90 -1.47 -2.80
C GLY A 9 12.45 -1.18 -3.17
N VAL A 10 11.53 -1.38 -2.24
CA VAL A 10 10.11 -1.06 -2.43
C VAL A 10 9.82 0.28 -1.76
N VAL A 11 9.13 1.16 -2.47
CA VAL A 11 8.79 2.47 -1.94
C VAL A 11 7.37 2.42 -1.42
N ASP A 12 7.24 2.52 -0.10
CA ASP A 12 5.95 2.55 0.56
C ASP A 12 5.75 3.92 1.18
N CYS A 13 4.52 4.38 1.15
CA CYS A 13 4.14 5.63 1.77
C CYS A 13 3.03 5.39 2.76
N PHE A 14 3.00 6.19 3.81
CA PHE A 14 1.84 6.22 4.68
C PHE A 14 1.61 7.64 5.15
N PHE A 15 0.37 7.94 5.48
CA PHE A 15 0.04 9.24 6.05
C PHE A 15 -1.09 9.05 7.06
N GLU A 16 -1.22 10.03 7.92
CA GLU A 16 -2.25 10.02 8.95
C GLU A 16 -3.41 10.90 8.51
N GLU A 17 -4.63 10.39 8.69
CA GLU A 17 -5.85 11.11 8.37
C GLU A 17 -6.87 10.80 9.45
N ASP A 18 -7.33 11.84 10.14
CA ASP A 18 -8.31 11.72 11.22
C ASP A 18 -7.89 10.74 12.32
N GLY A 19 -6.59 10.72 12.64
CA GLY A 19 -6.05 9.86 13.68
C GLY A 19 -5.79 8.43 13.28
N GLU A 20 -6.04 8.09 12.02
CA GLU A 20 -5.81 6.75 11.49
C GLU A 20 -4.83 6.80 10.34
N LEU A 21 -4.26 5.65 9.99
CA LEU A 21 -3.23 5.57 8.96
C LEU A 21 -3.79 5.07 7.64
N VAL A 22 -3.27 5.63 6.56
CA VAL A 22 -3.51 5.16 5.21
C VAL A 22 -2.17 4.73 4.63
N VAL A 23 -2.11 3.50 4.14
CA VAL A 23 -0.88 2.92 3.59
C VAL A 23 -1.01 2.84 2.07
N VAL A 24 -0.01 3.32 1.36
CA VAL A 24 0.02 3.26 -0.10
C VAL A 24 1.31 2.57 -0.52
N ASP A 25 1.18 1.55 -1.36
CA ASP A 25 2.30 0.82 -1.91
C ASP A 25 2.29 1.01 -3.42
N PHE A 26 3.41 1.50 -3.96
CA PHE A 26 3.54 1.78 -5.39
C PHE A 26 4.14 0.56 -6.08
N LYS A 27 3.46 0.09 -7.13
CA LYS A 27 3.90 -1.08 -7.90
C LYS A 27 4.24 -0.68 -9.33
N THR A 28 5.35 -1.18 -9.81
CA THR A 28 5.84 -0.90 -11.16
C THR A 28 5.58 -2.03 -12.14
N ASP A 29 4.79 -3.02 -11.74
CA ASP A 29 4.43 -4.15 -12.57
C ASP A 29 3.82 -3.67 -13.89
N ARG A 30 4.24 -4.30 -14.98
CA ARG A 30 3.64 -4.03 -16.29
C ARG A 30 2.45 -4.94 -16.48
N ILE A 31 1.27 -4.43 -16.14
CA ILE A 31 0.03 -5.20 -16.20
C ILE A 31 -1.04 -4.40 -16.96
N GLY A 32 -2.04 -5.12 -17.48
CA GLY A 32 -3.24 -4.50 -18.00
C GLY A 32 -4.29 -4.33 -16.91
N ARG A 33 -5.31 -3.55 -17.19
CA ARG A 33 -6.39 -3.29 -16.22
C ARG A 33 -7.10 -4.55 -15.77
N THR A 34 -7.19 -5.55 -16.66
CA THR A 34 -7.85 -6.82 -16.33
C THR A 34 -7.08 -7.65 -15.30
N GLN A 35 -5.81 -7.31 -15.05
CA GLN A 35 -4.96 -8.04 -14.14
C GLN A 35 -4.87 -7.41 -12.75
N ILE A 36 -5.51 -6.26 -12.54
CA ILE A 36 -5.41 -5.51 -11.27
C ILE A 36 -5.90 -6.35 -10.10
N GLU A 37 -7.05 -7.00 -10.22
CA GLU A 37 -7.61 -7.80 -9.13
C GLU A 37 -6.69 -8.94 -8.74
N GLU A 38 -6.16 -9.66 -9.71
CA GLU A 38 -5.25 -10.77 -9.47
C GLU A 38 -3.97 -10.31 -8.81
N ARG A 39 -3.40 -9.21 -9.30
CA ARG A 39 -2.17 -8.66 -8.72
C ARG A 39 -2.39 -8.10 -7.32
N ALA A 40 -3.54 -7.49 -7.09
CA ALA A 40 -3.89 -7.00 -5.77
C ALA A 40 -3.91 -8.14 -4.75
N GLU A 41 -4.51 -9.27 -5.11
CA GLU A 41 -4.54 -10.44 -4.22
C GLU A 41 -3.15 -11.02 -4.00
N HIS A 42 -2.29 -10.96 -5.00
CA HIS A 42 -0.91 -11.41 -4.87
C HIS A 42 -0.15 -10.58 -3.83
N TYR A 43 -0.39 -9.27 -3.79
CA TYR A 43 0.32 -8.36 -2.89
C TYR A 43 -0.37 -8.16 -1.54
N ARG A 44 -1.60 -8.63 -1.37
CA ARG A 44 -2.36 -8.44 -0.14
C ARG A 44 -1.62 -8.91 1.12
N PRO A 45 -1.02 -10.11 1.16
CA PRO A 45 -0.32 -10.55 2.38
C PRO A 45 0.84 -9.63 2.76
N GLN A 46 1.59 -9.13 1.77
CA GLN A 46 2.69 -8.22 2.01
C GLN A 46 2.20 -6.92 2.64
N LEU A 47 1.13 -6.36 2.10
CA LEU A 47 0.60 -5.09 2.56
C LEU A 47 -0.03 -5.23 3.94
N GLU A 48 -0.67 -6.36 4.22
CA GLU A 48 -1.21 -6.64 5.54
C GLU A 48 -0.12 -6.76 6.58
N ALA A 49 0.97 -7.47 6.26
CA ALA A 49 2.10 -7.62 7.17
C ALA A 49 2.76 -6.27 7.47
N TYR A 50 2.95 -5.46 6.44
CA TYR A 50 3.50 -4.11 6.59
C TYR A 50 2.60 -3.24 7.48
N SER A 51 1.29 -3.31 7.24
CA SER A 51 0.31 -2.53 8.02
C SER A 51 0.31 -2.93 9.49
N MET A 52 0.40 -4.23 9.78
CA MET A 52 0.46 -4.70 11.16
C MET A 52 1.71 -4.20 11.88
N ALA A 53 2.86 -4.25 11.20
CA ALA A 53 4.10 -3.74 11.78
C ALA A 53 4.00 -2.23 12.02
N LEU A 54 3.42 -1.49 11.09
CA LEU A 54 3.26 -0.05 11.21
C LEU A 54 2.33 0.32 12.37
N MET A 55 1.24 -0.42 12.55
CA MET A 55 0.32 -0.19 13.66
C MET A 55 1.01 -0.36 15.01
N ARG A 56 1.90 -1.35 15.13
CA ARG A 56 2.66 -1.56 16.36
C ARG A 56 3.60 -0.40 16.65
N VAL A 57 4.28 0.08 15.62
CA VAL A 57 5.25 1.17 15.78
C VAL A 57 4.54 2.50 16.06
N MET A 58 3.47 2.79 15.35
CA MET A 58 2.78 4.08 15.43
C MET A 58 1.70 4.13 16.50
N GLY A 59 1.22 2.98 16.95
CA GLY A 59 0.12 2.94 17.92
C GLY A 59 -1.21 3.41 17.37
N LYS A 60 -1.41 3.28 16.05
CA LYS A 60 -2.62 3.75 15.38
C LYS A 60 -3.13 2.67 14.44
N LYS A 61 -4.42 2.71 14.15
CA LYS A 61 -5.04 1.78 13.21
C LYS A 61 -4.75 2.18 11.78
N VAL A 62 -4.60 1.18 10.92
CA VAL A 62 -4.55 1.38 9.47
C VAL A 62 -5.99 1.29 8.96
N ARG A 63 -6.50 2.41 8.43
CA ARG A 63 -7.86 2.51 7.91
C ARG A 63 -7.97 1.98 6.50
N GLU A 64 -6.98 2.29 5.66
CA GLU A 64 -6.97 1.87 4.27
C GLU A 64 -5.60 1.38 3.85
N LYS A 65 -5.59 0.39 2.97
CA LYS A 65 -4.40 -0.14 2.32
C LYS A 65 -4.64 0.00 0.82
N VAL A 66 -3.76 0.72 0.13
CA VAL A 66 -3.94 1.05 -1.28
C VAL A 66 -2.72 0.58 -2.07
N LEU A 67 -2.97 -0.08 -3.18
CA LEU A 67 -1.95 -0.41 -4.17
C LEU A 67 -2.13 0.53 -5.35
N TYR A 68 -1.05 1.17 -5.78
CA TYR A 68 -1.07 2.03 -6.96
C TYR A 68 -0.21 1.41 -8.05
N PHE A 69 -0.80 1.11 -9.19
CA PHE A 69 -0.11 0.49 -10.32
C PHE A 69 0.22 1.56 -11.36
N PHE A 70 1.51 1.87 -11.47
CA PHE A 70 1.96 2.93 -12.39
C PHE A 70 1.66 2.61 -13.86
N SER A 71 1.73 1.34 -14.24
CA SER A 71 1.57 0.97 -15.64
C SER A 71 0.20 1.32 -16.20
N VAL A 72 -0.83 1.34 -15.36
CA VAL A 72 -2.20 1.65 -15.77
C VAL A 72 -2.72 2.93 -15.12
N GLY A 73 -1.95 3.52 -14.21
CA GLY A 73 -2.35 4.75 -13.53
C GLY A 73 -3.56 4.57 -12.63
N GLU A 74 -3.74 3.40 -12.04
CA GLU A 74 -4.91 3.10 -11.23
C GLU A 74 -4.53 2.59 -9.84
N GLU A 75 -5.37 2.90 -8.88
CA GLU A 75 -5.23 2.42 -7.51
C GLU A 75 -6.26 1.35 -7.20
N LYS A 76 -5.90 0.47 -6.27
CA LYS A 76 -6.79 -0.58 -5.76
C LYS A 76 -6.78 -0.51 -4.25
N VAL A 77 -7.93 -0.23 -3.66
CA VAL A 77 -8.11 -0.24 -2.20
C VAL A 77 -8.39 -1.67 -1.77
N LEU A 78 -7.60 -2.14 -0.82
CA LEU A 78 -7.72 -3.50 -0.29
C LEU A 78 -8.61 -3.60 0.92
#